data_c8781676f64cfa606a3b7685ee20f649
#
_entry.id   c8781676f64cfa606a3b7685ee20f649
#
_cell.length_a   1.000
_cell.length_b   1.000
_cell.length_c   1.000
_cell.angle_alpha   90.00
_cell.angle_beta   90.00
_cell.angle_gamma   90.00
#
_symmetry.space_group_name_H-M   'P 1'
#
loop_
_entity.id
_entity.type
_entity.pdbx_description
1 polymer ?
#
loop_
_entity_poly.entity_id
_entity_poly.type
_entity_poly.pdbx_seq_one_letter_code
_entity_poly.pdbx_strand_id
1 'polypeptide(L)'
;MRRALLLLISALVVVAGCSTNGPSSATGTPTKTADIKRSTLDIAYSAFVDQDVHHITSKKALEAALDAARVEAKAQGGKAEVQTPAFQDSDETQLNDFKAFADAVNQLALGVQAAGGQYSAERFADAIVGGMIKASPDCHTQYISASGRVLNSSSATVTGANAMVPAEGTSLGGPDEAGLTGKVLPGGIAYITWHDFTFGGTYKIDAALRAILAKALAQGAKAWLIDLRGDLGGSAIDMTSMFLNGEPTLTVIGKTGNAGTQTANKDLRLPAEFQLPMAVILNGKSASASEVFALGLKENKRATIVGQKSLGCLGSESPNPLPGGASIHVTVQEFVGAVTGAKYNNAGIPPDVVADDATAVAKAIEILKQKI
;
A
#
# COMPACT_ATOMS: atom_id res chain seq x y z
N MET A 1 -13.00 -16.80 -43.73
CA MET A 1 -13.89 -16.02 -44.60
C MET A 1 -13.47 -14.54 -44.49
N ARG A 2 -13.13 -13.98 -45.62
CA ARG A 2 -12.68 -12.62 -45.84
C ARG A 2 -13.82 -11.61 -45.67
N ARG A 3 -13.53 -10.39 -45.21
CA ARG A 3 -14.13 -9.07 -45.59
C ARG A 3 -13.71 -8.05 -44.55
N ALA A 4 -13.25 -6.91 -44.80
CA ALA A 4 -12.86 -6.10 -45.95
C ALA A 4 -12.76 -4.66 -45.34
N LEU A 5 -11.64 -4.07 -45.63
CA LEU A 5 -11.24 -2.69 -45.38
C LEU A 5 -12.13 -1.71 -46.15
N LEU A 6 -12.58 -0.62 -45.56
CA LEU A 6 -13.14 0.52 -46.26
C LEU A 6 -12.53 1.82 -45.74
N LEU A 7 -11.59 2.33 -46.51
CA LEU A 7 -11.11 3.70 -46.48
C LEU A 7 -12.23 4.62 -47.10
N LEU A 8 -12.56 5.70 -46.43
CA LEU A 8 -13.28 6.80 -46.99
C LEU A 8 -12.46 8.08 -46.88
N ILE A 9 -11.93 8.49 -48.01
CA ILE A 9 -11.35 9.80 -48.30
C ILE A 9 -12.52 10.74 -48.56
N SER A 10 -12.60 11.88 -47.90
CA SER A 10 -13.51 12.95 -48.24
C SER A 10 -12.77 14.27 -48.36
N ALA A 11 -13.02 14.90 -49.45
CA ALA A 11 -12.34 16.01 -50.03
C ALA A 11 -12.56 17.34 -49.31
N LEU A 12 -11.52 18.16 -49.44
CA LEU A 12 -11.43 19.57 -49.12
C LEU A 12 -12.37 20.39 -50.00
N VAL A 13 -13.27 21.19 -49.40
CA VAL A 13 -13.95 22.27 -50.07
C VAL A 13 -13.52 23.60 -49.44
N VAL A 14 -12.73 24.35 -50.17
CA VAL A 14 -12.40 25.75 -49.86
C VAL A 14 -13.54 26.61 -50.31
N VAL A 15 -14.18 27.31 -49.42
CA VAL A 15 -15.09 28.46 -49.76
C VAL A 15 -14.47 29.71 -49.18
N ALA A 16 -13.98 30.55 -50.05
CA ALA A 16 -13.58 31.91 -49.75
C ALA A 16 -14.84 32.78 -49.64
N GLY A 17 -15.06 33.35 -48.47
CA GLY A 17 -16.09 34.36 -48.24
C GLY A 17 -15.49 35.55 -47.51
N CYS A 18 -15.27 36.64 -48.22
CA CYS A 18 -14.99 37.96 -47.65
C CYS A 18 -16.24 38.55 -47.04
N SER A 19 -16.21 39.00 -45.79
CA SER A 19 -17.01 40.16 -45.36
C SER A 19 -16.47 40.76 -44.05
N THR A 20 -16.03 41.95 -44.18
CA THR A 20 -16.17 43.22 -43.45
C THR A 20 -16.05 43.24 -41.92
N ASN A 21 -15.07 43.99 -41.54
CA ASN A 21 -14.67 44.68 -40.31
C ASN A 21 -15.78 44.99 -39.28
N GLY A 22 -15.49 44.54 -38.03
CA GLY A 22 -15.88 45.23 -36.82
C GLY A 22 -14.76 45.02 -35.77
N PRO A 23 -14.23 46.06 -35.14
CA PRO A 23 -13.20 45.89 -34.14
C PRO A 23 -13.82 45.46 -32.82
N SER A 24 -13.76 44.18 -32.50
CA SER A 24 -13.92 43.72 -31.11
C SER A 24 -12.54 43.58 -30.51
N SER A 25 -12.05 44.64 -29.92
CA SER A 25 -10.86 44.65 -29.09
C SER A 25 -11.18 44.04 -27.72
N ALA A 26 -11.16 42.73 -27.66
CA ALA A 26 -10.92 42.04 -26.42
C ALA A 26 -9.40 41.85 -26.27
N THR A 27 -8.70 42.90 -25.85
CA THR A 27 -7.32 42.82 -25.35
C THR A 27 -7.35 42.16 -23.99
N GLY A 28 -7.61 40.87 -23.95
CA GLY A 28 -7.26 40.05 -22.80
C GLY A 28 -5.74 39.95 -22.77
N THR A 29 -5.11 40.68 -21.87
CA THR A 29 -3.70 40.48 -21.55
C THR A 29 -3.51 38.98 -21.28
N PRO A 30 -2.57 38.29 -21.94
CA PRO A 30 -2.37 36.87 -21.70
C PRO A 30 -2.07 36.69 -20.22
N THR A 31 -2.96 35.98 -19.53
CA THR A 31 -2.78 35.69 -18.11
C THR A 31 -1.48 34.89 -17.98
N LYS A 32 -0.49 35.50 -17.35
CA LYS A 32 0.82 34.86 -17.13
C LYS A 32 0.58 33.57 -16.37
N THR A 33 1.03 32.43 -16.92
CA THR A 33 0.92 31.12 -16.29
C THR A 33 2.29 30.60 -15.92
N ALA A 34 2.42 30.12 -14.68
CA ALA A 34 3.62 29.38 -14.26
C ALA A 34 3.49 27.91 -14.69
N ASP A 35 4.62 27.23 -14.86
CA ASP A 35 4.62 25.76 -14.95
C ASP A 35 4.34 25.20 -13.55
N ILE A 36 3.14 24.69 -13.32
CA ILE A 36 2.73 24.03 -12.08
C ILE A 36 2.67 22.51 -12.22
N LYS A 37 3.18 21.93 -13.30
CA LYS A 37 3.03 20.50 -13.63
C LYS A 37 1.56 20.05 -13.61
N ARG A 38 0.68 20.85 -14.22
CA ARG A 38 -0.78 20.69 -14.15
C ARG A 38 -1.26 19.26 -14.43
N SER A 39 -0.70 18.57 -15.46
CA SER A 39 -1.09 17.20 -15.79
C SER A 39 -0.69 16.21 -14.71
N THR A 40 0.44 16.40 -14.05
CA THR A 40 0.85 15.58 -12.89
C THR A 40 -0.15 15.73 -11.74
N LEU A 41 -0.53 16.97 -11.43
CA LEU A 41 -1.49 17.26 -10.36
C LEU A 41 -2.89 16.72 -10.67
N ASP A 42 -3.35 16.81 -11.92
CA ASP A 42 -4.65 16.33 -12.36
C ASP A 42 -4.76 14.80 -12.27
N ILE A 43 -3.77 14.10 -12.80
CA ILE A 43 -3.73 12.63 -12.74
C ILE A 43 -3.61 12.15 -11.29
N ALA A 44 -2.77 12.79 -10.47
CA ALA A 44 -2.62 12.43 -9.07
C ALA A 44 -3.92 12.66 -8.28
N TYR A 45 -4.60 13.79 -8.51
CA TYR A 45 -5.87 14.09 -7.87
C TYR A 45 -6.96 13.10 -8.26
N SER A 46 -7.12 12.82 -9.57
CA SER A 46 -8.11 11.87 -10.05
C SER A 46 -7.84 10.46 -9.53
N ALA A 47 -6.59 9.99 -9.64
CA ALA A 47 -6.23 8.68 -9.12
C ALA A 47 -6.54 8.56 -7.62
N PHE A 48 -6.18 9.58 -6.83
CA PHE A 48 -6.37 9.55 -5.38
C PHE A 48 -7.84 9.61 -4.99
N VAL A 49 -8.62 10.55 -5.54
CA VAL A 49 -10.04 10.71 -5.17
C VAL A 49 -10.89 9.57 -5.70
N ASP A 50 -10.69 9.13 -6.96
CA ASP A 50 -11.57 8.13 -7.57
C ASP A 50 -11.28 6.71 -7.13
N GLN A 51 -10.05 6.40 -6.70
CA GLN A 51 -9.64 5.03 -6.38
C GLN A 51 -9.52 4.74 -4.88
N ASP A 52 -9.30 5.75 -4.03
CA ASP A 52 -9.06 5.52 -2.59
C ASP A 52 -10.23 4.82 -1.91
N VAL A 53 -9.95 3.69 -1.27
CA VAL A 53 -10.94 2.85 -0.60
C VAL A 53 -11.58 3.52 0.62
N HIS A 54 -10.92 4.53 1.19
CA HIS A 54 -11.40 5.28 2.37
C HIS A 54 -12.34 6.44 2.01
N HIS A 55 -12.75 6.56 0.75
CA HIS A 55 -13.67 7.59 0.28
C HIS A 55 -13.19 9.02 0.58
N ILE A 56 -11.94 9.31 0.22
CA ILE A 56 -11.40 10.65 0.36
C ILE A 56 -12.12 11.59 -0.61
N THR A 57 -12.64 12.69 -0.07
CA THR A 57 -13.39 13.64 -0.88
C THR A 57 -12.49 14.62 -1.62
N SER A 58 -13.00 15.16 -2.74
CA SER A 58 -12.38 16.24 -3.51
C SER A 58 -11.92 17.38 -2.59
N LYS A 59 -12.81 17.81 -1.70
CA LYS A 59 -12.51 18.84 -0.70
C LYS A 59 -11.30 18.50 0.16
N LYS A 60 -11.29 17.34 0.82
CA LYS A 60 -10.18 16.95 1.70
C LYS A 60 -8.85 16.86 0.95
N ALA A 61 -8.86 16.24 -0.23
CA ALA A 61 -7.67 16.07 -1.04
C ALA A 61 -7.09 17.42 -1.49
N LEU A 62 -7.94 18.32 -2.01
CA LEU A 62 -7.50 19.61 -2.56
C LEU A 62 -7.16 20.63 -1.47
N GLU A 63 -7.84 20.64 -0.32
CA GLU A 63 -7.46 21.45 0.83
C GLU A 63 -6.07 21.08 1.33
N ALA A 64 -5.80 19.78 1.55
CA ALA A 64 -4.48 19.30 1.99
C ALA A 64 -3.37 19.61 0.96
N ALA A 65 -3.68 19.46 -0.33
CA ALA A 65 -2.77 19.80 -1.42
C ALA A 65 -2.46 21.31 -1.47
N LEU A 66 -3.47 22.16 -1.29
CA LEU A 66 -3.30 23.62 -1.32
C LEU A 66 -2.52 24.12 -0.09
N ASP A 67 -2.73 23.51 1.07
CA ASP A 67 -1.95 23.84 2.27
C ASP A 67 -0.47 23.50 2.08
N ALA A 68 -0.16 22.35 1.49
CA ALA A 68 1.20 21.98 1.13
C ALA A 68 1.79 22.94 0.07
N ALA A 69 1.01 23.38 -0.90
CA ALA A 69 1.42 24.38 -1.89
C ALA A 69 1.79 25.71 -1.23
N ARG A 70 1.03 26.17 -0.25
CA ARG A 70 1.32 27.40 0.52
C ARG A 70 2.63 27.30 1.28
N VAL A 71 2.86 26.16 1.93
CA VAL A 71 4.11 25.89 2.68
C VAL A 71 5.30 25.92 1.73
N GLU A 72 5.22 25.19 0.59
CA GLU A 72 6.32 25.14 -0.37
C GLU A 72 6.53 26.49 -1.09
N ALA A 73 5.47 27.24 -1.41
CA ALA A 73 5.60 28.59 -1.96
C ALA A 73 6.39 29.50 -1.04
N LYS A 74 6.11 29.50 0.26
CA LYS A 74 6.88 30.25 1.27
C LYS A 74 8.34 29.77 1.34
N ALA A 75 8.57 28.46 1.31
CA ALA A 75 9.91 27.88 1.33
C ALA A 75 10.75 28.28 0.10
N GLN A 76 10.08 28.54 -1.05
CA GLN A 76 10.72 29.05 -2.26
C GLN A 76 10.80 30.59 -2.33
N GLY A 77 10.45 31.30 -1.26
CA GLY A 77 10.55 32.76 -1.17
C GLY A 77 9.30 33.52 -1.58
N GLY A 78 8.19 32.86 -1.82
CA GLY A 78 6.91 33.47 -2.15
C GLY A 78 6.27 34.19 -0.95
N LYS A 79 5.55 35.27 -1.25
CA LYS A 79 4.81 36.10 -0.29
C LYS A 79 3.31 36.18 -0.58
N ALA A 80 2.86 35.53 -1.67
CA ALA A 80 1.45 35.57 -2.06
C ALA A 80 0.60 34.80 -1.05
N GLU A 81 -0.52 35.38 -0.68
CA GLU A 81 -1.59 34.74 0.05
C GLU A 81 -2.73 34.43 -0.90
N VAL A 82 -3.21 33.19 -0.88
CA VAL A 82 -4.28 32.72 -1.76
C VAL A 82 -5.38 32.13 -0.88
N GLN A 83 -6.61 32.58 -1.11
CA GLN A 83 -7.78 32.04 -0.43
C GLN A 83 -8.05 30.60 -0.86
N THR A 84 -8.57 29.78 0.04
CA THR A 84 -9.03 28.42 -0.30
C THR A 84 -10.34 28.52 -1.09
N PRO A 85 -10.40 28.00 -2.32
CA PRO A 85 -11.67 27.89 -3.05
C PRO A 85 -12.67 27.02 -2.28
N ALA A 86 -13.96 27.22 -2.58
CA ALA A 86 -14.99 26.32 -2.07
C ALA A 86 -14.98 25.04 -2.91
N PHE A 87 -14.53 23.93 -2.30
CA PHE A 87 -14.51 22.61 -2.93
C PHE A 87 -15.73 21.79 -2.51
N GLN A 88 -16.17 20.88 -3.39
CA GLN A 88 -17.28 19.96 -3.13
C GLN A 88 -16.84 18.81 -2.23
N ASP A 89 -17.70 18.43 -1.30
CA ASP A 89 -17.48 17.27 -0.45
C ASP A 89 -17.99 16.00 -1.16
N SER A 90 -17.30 15.63 -2.27
CA SER A 90 -17.61 14.49 -3.14
C SER A 90 -16.44 13.54 -3.18
N ASP A 91 -16.69 12.24 -3.08
CA ASP A 91 -15.69 11.17 -3.22
C ASP A 91 -15.43 10.75 -4.69
N GLU A 92 -15.86 11.60 -5.63
CA GLU A 92 -15.54 11.53 -7.05
C GLU A 92 -14.81 12.80 -7.48
N THR A 93 -13.98 12.69 -8.52
CA THR A 93 -13.26 13.81 -9.12
C THR A 93 -14.22 14.90 -9.60
N GLN A 94 -13.94 16.15 -9.21
CA GLN A 94 -14.71 17.33 -9.59
C GLN A 94 -13.87 18.28 -10.45
N LEU A 95 -14.17 18.40 -11.73
CA LEU A 95 -13.42 19.23 -12.69
C LEU A 95 -13.34 20.70 -12.30
N ASN A 96 -14.45 21.26 -11.78
CA ASN A 96 -14.49 22.66 -11.34
C ASN A 96 -13.63 22.90 -10.11
N ASP A 97 -13.59 21.94 -9.19
CA ASP A 97 -12.74 21.99 -8.00
C ASP A 97 -11.26 21.95 -8.39
N PHE A 98 -10.89 21.02 -9.29
CA PHE A 98 -9.51 20.95 -9.77
C PHE A 98 -9.11 22.22 -10.53
N LYS A 99 -10.01 22.79 -11.33
CA LYS A 99 -9.73 24.05 -12.01
C LYS A 99 -9.47 25.19 -11.01
N ALA A 100 -10.35 25.37 -10.02
CA ALA A 100 -10.19 26.39 -8.99
C ALA A 100 -8.90 26.17 -8.16
N PHE A 101 -8.58 24.93 -7.83
CA PHE A 101 -7.34 24.55 -7.19
C PHE A 101 -6.11 24.91 -8.04
N ALA A 102 -6.09 24.51 -9.32
CA ALA A 102 -4.98 24.80 -10.21
C ALA A 102 -4.76 26.32 -10.41
N ASP A 103 -5.85 27.11 -10.46
CA ASP A 103 -5.78 28.56 -10.51
C ASP A 103 -5.14 29.14 -9.23
N ALA A 104 -5.51 28.63 -8.06
CA ALA A 104 -4.93 29.00 -6.76
C ALA A 104 -3.42 28.64 -6.68
N VAL A 105 -3.05 27.44 -7.10
CA VAL A 105 -1.66 26.98 -7.17
C VAL A 105 -0.84 27.85 -8.13
N ASN A 106 -1.39 28.19 -9.30
CA ASN A 106 -0.74 29.07 -10.24
C ASN A 106 -0.47 30.47 -9.65
N GLN A 107 -1.40 31.04 -8.88
CA GLN A 107 -1.19 32.31 -8.17
C GLN A 107 -0.04 32.22 -7.16
N LEU A 108 0.06 31.14 -6.41
CA LEU A 108 1.18 30.91 -5.47
C LEU A 108 2.52 30.84 -6.22
N ALA A 109 2.58 30.09 -7.32
CA ALA A 109 3.78 29.96 -8.15
C ALA A 109 4.24 31.30 -8.75
N LEU A 110 3.30 32.09 -9.28
CA LEU A 110 3.57 33.44 -9.78
C LEU A 110 4.03 34.38 -8.65
N GLY A 111 3.49 34.21 -7.46
CA GLY A 111 3.91 34.96 -6.27
C GLY A 111 5.36 34.67 -5.87
N VAL A 112 5.84 33.43 -6.02
CA VAL A 112 7.26 33.08 -5.82
C VAL A 112 8.12 33.79 -6.86
N GLN A 113 7.76 33.73 -8.13
CA GLN A 113 8.52 34.37 -9.21
C GLN A 113 8.55 35.91 -9.07
N ALA A 114 7.42 36.52 -8.72
CA ALA A 114 7.33 37.96 -8.52
C ALA A 114 8.14 38.47 -7.32
N ALA A 115 8.31 37.65 -6.31
CA ALA A 115 9.14 37.95 -5.13
C ALA A 115 10.65 37.73 -5.36
N GLY A 116 11.05 37.28 -6.56
CA GLY A 116 12.44 36.93 -6.87
C GLY A 116 12.90 35.60 -6.24
N GLY A 117 11.96 34.75 -5.82
CA GLY A 117 12.23 33.43 -5.26
C GLY A 117 12.73 32.42 -6.30
N GLN A 118 13.38 31.37 -5.84
CA GLN A 118 13.88 30.28 -6.70
C GLN A 118 12.78 29.26 -6.92
N TYR A 119 11.89 29.51 -7.88
CA TYR A 119 10.79 28.62 -8.20
C TYR A 119 11.26 27.32 -8.86
N SER A 120 10.87 26.18 -8.28
CA SER A 120 11.04 24.84 -8.85
C SER A 120 9.69 24.16 -8.99
N ALA A 121 9.28 23.93 -10.24
CA ALA A 121 8.00 23.28 -10.55
C ALA A 121 7.94 21.83 -10.03
N GLU A 122 9.06 21.08 -10.07
CA GLU A 122 9.16 19.72 -9.54
C GLU A 122 8.95 19.70 -8.02
N ARG A 123 9.71 20.49 -7.27
CA ARG A 123 9.57 20.58 -5.81
C ARG A 123 8.16 21.01 -5.41
N PHE A 124 7.57 21.91 -6.19
CA PHE A 124 6.22 22.39 -5.95
C PHE A 124 5.18 21.28 -6.16
N ALA A 125 5.27 20.54 -7.28
CA ALA A 125 4.41 19.40 -7.55
C ALA A 125 4.59 18.27 -6.51
N ASP A 126 5.84 17.94 -6.15
CA ASP A 126 6.16 16.94 -5.12
C ASP A 126 5.52 17.29 -3.77
N ALA A 127 5.62 18.56 -3.36
CA ALA A 127 5.02 19.02 -2.11
C ALA A 127 3.49 18.93 -2.14
N ILE A 128 2.87 19.30 -3.27
CA ILE A 128 1.42 19.29 -3.47
C ILE A 128 0.88 17.86 -3.42
N VAL A 129 1.46 16.95 -4.21
CA VAL A 129 1.00 15.55 -4.23
C VAL A 129 1.28 14.88 -2.89
N GLY A 130 2.46 15.12 -2.31
CA GLY A 130 2.80 14.62 -0.97
C GLY A 130 1.88 15.14 0.14
N GLY A 131 1.37 16.37 0.00
CA GLY A 131 0.36 16.93 0.90
C GLY A 131 -1.02 16.30 0.68
N MET A 132 -1.41 16.14 -0.57
CA MET A 132 -2.69 15.56 -0.97
C MET A 132 -2.89 14.16 -0.37
N ILE A 133 -1.93 13.26 -0.51
CA ILE A 133 -2.05 11.89 -0.01
C ILE A 133 -2.19 11.80 1.51
N LYS A 134 -1.73 12.81 2.26
CA LYS A 134 -1.90 12.86 3.73
C LYS A 134 -3.36 13.02 4.17
N ALA A 135 -4.26 13.35 3.25
CA ALA A 135 -5.70 13.36 3.52
C ALA A 135 -6.26 11.97 3.80
N SER A 136 -5.57 10.90 3.36
CA SER A 136 -5.88 9.50 3.65
C SER A 136 -4.66 8.80 4.26
N PRO A 137 -4.42 8.92 5.56
CA PRO A 137 -3.32 8.21 6.21
C PRO A 137 -3.50 6.69 6.08
N ASP A 138 -2.67 6.08 5.26
CA ASP A 138 -2.64 4.63 5.01
C ASP A 138 -1.21 4.20 4.67
N CYS A 139 -0.83 2.98 5.04
CA CYS A 139 0.53 2.49 4.83
C CYS A 139 0.88 2.20 3.36
N HIS A 140 -0.13 1.91 2.52
CA HIS A 140 0.07 1.62 1.10
C HIS A 140 -0.06 2.86 0.22
N THR A 141 -0.68 3.96 0.72
CA THR A 141 -0.78 5.20 -0.06
C THR A 141 0.53 5.96 0.01
N GLN A 142 1.17 6.14 -1.14
CA GLN A 142 2.47 6.80 -1.27
C GLN A 142 2.63 7.54 -2.59
N TYR A 143 3.51 8.52 -2.60
CA TYR A 143 3.96 9.20 -3.81
C TYR A 143 5.44 8.99 -4.00
N ILE A 144 5.84 8.53 -5.19
CA ILE A 144 7.24 8.39 -5.59
C ILE A 144 7.52 9.49 -6.61
N SER A 145 8.39 10.43 -6.25
CA SER A 145 8.76 11.54 -7.13
C SER A 145 9.60 11.05 -8.33
N ALA A 146 9.71 11.88 -9.36
CA ALA A 146 10.57 11.60 -10.51
C ALA A 146 12.06 11.37 -10.14
N SER A 147 12.51 11.92 -9.00
CA SER A 147 13.85 11.67 -8.44
C SER A 147 13.95 10.39 -7.61
N GLY A 148 12.89 9.61 -7.47
CA GLY A 148 12.82 8.40 -6.65
C GLY A 148 12.61 8.65 -5.15
N ARG A 149 12.30 9.89 -4.74
CA ARG A 149 11.97 10.17 -3.34
C ARG A 149 10.57 9.64 -3.00
N VAL A 150 10.48 8.81 -1.98
CA VAL A 150 9.21 8.26 -1.48
C VAL A 150 8.64 9.17 -0.40
N LEU A 151 7.37 9.54 -0.54
CA LEU A 151 6.57 10.25 0.44
C LEU A 151 5.37 9.36 0.81
N ASN A 152 5.30 8.95 2.07
CA ASN A 152 4.23 8.10 2.58
C ASN A 152 3.08 8.95 3.13
N SER A 153 1.86 8.49 2.99
CA SER A 153 0.68 9.13 3.58
C SER A 153 0.61 8.85 5.08
N SER A 154 0.92 7.63 5.50
CA SER A 154 0.95 7.25 6.92
C SER A 154 2.16 7.84 7.64
N SER A 155 1.91 8.30 8.86
CA SER A 155 2.95 8.63 9.84
C SER A 155 3.12 7.53 10.90
N ALA A 156 2.58 6.33 10.68
CA ALA A 156 2.66 5.22 11.63
C ALA A 156 4.14 4.91 11.94
N THR A 157 4.45 4.89 13.22
CA THR A 157 5.80 4.54 13.67
C THR A 157 5.94 3.04 13.68
N VAL A 158 6.84 2.52 12.85
CA VAL A 158 7.22 1.12 12.84
C VAL A 158 8.01 0.82 14.11
N THR A 159 7.47 -0.05 14.97
CA THR A 159 8.05 -0.33 16.30
C THR A 159 8.26 -1.83 16.53
N GLY A 160 9.27 -2.15 17.31
CA GLY A 160 9.58 -3.53 17.71
C GLY A 160 10.93 -4.03 17.20
N ALA A 161 11.33 -5.19 17.65
CA ALA A 161 12.54 -5.87 17.20
C ALA A 161 12.25 -6.76 15.98
N ASN A 162 13.27 -7.04 15.17
CA ASN A 162 13.18 -8.07 14.13
C ASN A 162 13.22 -9.47 14.78
N ALA A 163 12.73 -10.48 14.04
CA ALA A 163 12.87 -11.87 14.42
C ALA A 163 14.36 -12.22 14.60
N MET A 164 14.66 -12.98 15.65
CA MET A 164 15.99 -13.49 15.90
C MET A 164 15.93 -15.01 16.07
N VAL A 165 16.71 -15.71 15.23
CA VAL A 165 16.82 -17.17 15.31
C VAL A 165 17.45 -17.56 16.66
N PRO A 166 16.80 -18.41 17.47
CA PRO A 166 17.36 -18.86 18.74
C PRO A 166 18.75 -19.48 18.60
N ALA A 167 19.61 -19.26 19.60
CA ALA A 167 20.98 -19.82 19.59
C ALA A 167 20.96 -21.32 19.59
N GLU A 168 20.09 -21.96 20.38
CA GLU A 168 19.94 -23.40 20.53
C GLU A 168 19.17 -24.06 19.37
N GLY A 169 19.23 -25.37 19.29
CA GLY A 169 18.49 -26.18 18.32
C GLY A 169 19.29 -26.60 17.08
N THR A 170 18.72 -27.57 16.34
CA THR A 170 19.33 -28.13 15.13
C THR A 170 18.92 -27.30 13.93
N SER A 171 19.87 -26.79 13.13
CA SER A 171 19.63 -25.94 12.00
C SER A 171 18.83 -26.62 10.89
N LEU A 172 17.88 -25.89 10.33
CA LEU A 172 17.14 -26.26 9.13
C LEU A 172 17.75 -25.67 7.85
N GLY A 173 18.72 -24.77 7.98
CA GLY A 173 19.39 -24.07 6.89
C GLY A 173 19.00 -22.61 6.80
N GLY A 174 19.46 -21.95 5.75
CA GLY A 174 19.23 -20.51 5.51
C GLY A 174 20.23 -19.61 6.25
N PRO A 175 20.01 -18.27 6.22
CA PRO A 175 18.93 -17.65 5.48
C PRO A 175 19.12 -17.73 3.96
N ASP A 176 18.02 -17.81 3.22
CA ASP A 176 17.97 -17.74 1.76
C ASP A 176 17.62 -16.31 1.26
N GLU A 177 17.19 -16.18 -0.01
CA GLU A 177 16.87 -14.90 -0.63
C GLU A 177 15.74 -14.13 0.07
N ALA A 178 14.76 -14.86 0.64
CA ALA A 178 13.67 -14.26 1.44
C ALA A 178 14.02 -14.17 2.93
N GLY A 179 15.24 -14.50 3.31
CA GLY A 179 15.65 -14.63 4.71
C GLY A 179 15.06 -15.85 5.42
N LEU A 180 14.47 -16.81 4.69
CA LEU A 180 13.87 -18.00 5.25
C LEU A 180 14.96 -18.86 5.92
N THR A 181 14.79 -19.07 7.20
CA THR A 181 15.69 -19.87 8.04
C THR A 181 14.92 -20.47 9.21
N GLY A 182 15.54 -21.41 9.91
CA GLY A 182 14.92 -21.98 11.09
C GLY A 182 15.79 -23.01 11.80
N LYS A 183 15.24 -23.48 12.93
CA LYS A 183 15.82 -24.54 13.76
C LYS A 183 14.73 -25.39 14.38
N VAL A 184 15.03 -26.69 14.59
CA VAL A 184 14.25 -27.51 15.52
C VAL A 184 14.84 -27.34 16.92
N LEU A 185 14.07 -26.73 17.80
CA LEU A 185 14.44 -26.46 19.18
C LEU A 185 14.26 -27.72 20.05
N PRO A 186 14.90 -27.79 21.24
CA PRO A 186 14.64 -28.84 22.20
C PRO A 186 13.16 -29.02 22.52
N GLY A 187 12.66 -30.25 22.47
CA GLY A 187 11.23 -30.55 22.62
C GLY A 187 10.44 -30.65 21.33
N GLY A 188 11.09 -30.42 20.15
CA GLY A 188 10.47 -30.63 18.85
C GLY A 188 9.64 -29.43 18.34
N ILE A 189 9.97 -28.23 18.78
CA ILE A 189 9.33 -27.00 18.22
C ILE A 189 10.21 -26.47 17.11
N ALA A 190 9.70 -26.44 15.88
CA ALA A 190 10.39 -25.85 14.75
C ALA A 190 10.14 -24.34 14.73
N TYR A 191 11.15 -23.56 15.13
CA TYR A 191 11.21 -22.12 14.92
C TYR A 191 11.59 -21.82 13.48
N ILE A 192 10.77 -21.05 12.79
CA ILE A 192 10.96 -20.65 11.39
C ILE A 192 10.66 -19.16 11.27
N THR A 193 11.49 -18.44 10.52
CA THR A 193 11.30 -17.02 10.21
C THR A 193 11.71 -16.71 8.79
N TRP A 194 11.12 -15.69 8.21
CA TRP A 194 11.50 -15.04 6.95
C TRP A 194 11.12 -13.56 7.03
N HIS A 195 11.45 -12.76 6.02
CA HIS A 195 11.15 -11.33 6.01
C HIS A 195 10.64 -10.80 4.66
N ASP A 196 10.36 -11.69 3.71
CA ASP A 196 9.84 -11.34 2.40
C ASP A 196 8.91 -12.44 1.86
N PHE A 197 7.69 -12.05 1.51
CA PHE A 197 6.70 -12.91 0.83
C PHE A 197 6.70 -12.69 -0.69
N THR A 198 7.75 -12.12 -1.25
CA THR A 198 7.78 -11.72 -2.65
C THR A 198 7.76 -12.93 -3.58
N PHE A 199 6.91 -12.84 -4.59
CA PHE A 199 6.87 -13.77 -5.70
C PHE A 199 7.49 -13.10 -6.92
N GLY A 200 8.69 -13.49 -7.30
CA GLY A 200 9.35 -12.92 -8.47
C GLY A 200 10.57 -13.73 -8.94
N GLY A 201 10.80 -13.70 -10.23
CA GLY A 201 11.93 -14.44 -10.82
C GLY A 201 11.82 -15.95 -10.66
N THR A 202 12.96 -16.61 -10.38
CA THR A 202 13.07 -18.06 -10.22
C THR A 202 12.82 -18.54 -8.79
N TYR A 203 12.90 -17.64 -7.80
CA TYR A 203 12.71 -17.97 -6.40
C TYR A 203 11.22 -18.15 -6.06
N LYS A 204 10.92 -19.20 -5.30
CA LYS A 204 9.57 -19.57 -4.88
C LYS A 204 9.56 -19.81 -3.37
N ILE A 205 9.14 -18.79 -2.62
CA ILE A 205 9.08 -18.85 -1.15
C ILE A 205 8.17 -19.97 -0.64
N ASP A 206 7.07 -20.27 -1.33
CA ASP A 206 6.17 -21.36 -0.99
C ASP A 206 6.84 -22.73 -1.09
N ALA A 207 7.61 -22.98 -2.15
CA ALA A 207 8.37 -24.21 -2.32
C ALA A 207 9.50 -24.30 -1.27
N ALA A 208 10.19 -23.20 -0.98
CA ALA A 208 11.22 -23.13 0.05
C ALA A 208 10.63 -23.41 1.45
N LEU A 209 9.46 -22.84 1.77
CA LEU A 209 8.77 -23.13 3.03
C LEU A 209 8.37 -24.61 3.14
N ARG A 210 7.84 -25.22 2.07
CA ARG A 210 7.55 -26.66 2.05
C ARG A 210 8.81 -27.49 2.37
N ALA A 211 9.93 -27.13 1.75
CA ALA A 211 11.19 -27.85 1.94
C ALA A 211 11.72 -27.75 3.39
N ILE A 212 11.66 -26.54 3.98
CA ILE A 212 12.13 -26.36 5.37
C ILE A 212 11.21 -27.05 6.37
N LEU A 213 9.89 -27.03 6.14
CA LEU A 213 8.92 -27.76 6.96
C LEU A 213 9.13 -29.27 6.89
N ALA A 214 9.37 -29.84 5.68
CA ALA A 214 9.66 -31.26 5.51
C ALA A 214 10.96 -31.65 6.23
N LYS A 215 11.99 -30.81 6.14
CA LYS A 215 13.24 -31.02 6.88
C LYS A 215 13.04 -30.97 8.40
N ALA A 216 12.19 -30.08 8.88
CA ALA A 216 11.84 -29.98 10.29
C ALA A 216 11.11 -31.25 10.79
N LEU A 217 10.16 -31.78 10.03
CA LEU A 217 9.49 -33.04 10.33
C LEU A 217 10.50 -34.20 10.42
N ALA A 218 11.41 -34.32 9.46
CA ALA A 218 12.46 -35.32 9.45
C ALA A 218 13.40 -35.24 10.68
N GLN A 219 13.50 -34.04 11.29
CA GLN A 219 14.23 -33.80 12.53
C GLN A 219 13.34 -33.88 13.78
N GLY A 220 12.12 -34.40 13.68
CA GLY A 220 11.22 -34.63 14.79
C GLY A 220 10.42 -33.40 15.26
N ALA A 221 10.13 -32.46 14.38
CA ALA A 221 9.25 -31.35 14.71
C ALA A 221 7.85 -31.86 15.08
N LYS A 222 7.27 -31.28 16.14
CA LYS A 222 5.93 -31.56 16.67
C LYS A 222 5.04 -30.35 16.72
N ALA A 223 5.60 -29.14 16.49
CA ALA A 223 4.88 -27.88 16.44
C ALA A 223 5.63 -26.86 15.58
N TRP A 224 4.88 -25.90 15.02
CA TRP A 224 5.38 -24.77 14.25
C TRP A 224 5.36 -23.49 15.09
N LEU A 225 6.49 -22.83 15.18
CA LEU A 225 6.64 -21.48 15.71
C LEU A 225 7.13 -20.58 14.57
N ILE A 226 6.22 -19.81 14.01
CA ILE A 226 6.51 -18.87 12.91
C ILE A 226 6.72 -17.48 13.49
N ASP A 227 7.88 -16.90 13.28
CA ASP A 227 8.20 -15.54 13.75
C ASP A 227 8.27 -14.57 12.59
N LEU A 228 7.27 -13.69 12.49
CA LEU A 228 7.11 -12.70 11.42
C LEU A 228 7.43 -11.27 11.87
N ARG A 229 8.18 -11.11 12.95
CA ARG A 229 8.64 -9.79 13.39
C ARG A 229 9.67 -9.24 12.41
N GLY A 230 9.37 -8.06 11.85
CA GLY A 230 10.22 -7.38 10.86
C GLY A 230 9.95 -7.77 9.40
N ASP A 231 8.93 -8.55 9.15
CA ASP A 231 8.47 -8.88 7.79
C ASP A 231 7.48 -7.83 7.29
N LEU A 232 7.76 -7.24 6.12
CA LEU A 232 7.07 -6.06 5.62
C LEU A 232 6.21 -6.29 4.38
N GLY A 233 6.21 -7.47 3.72
CA GLY A 233 5.37 -7.50 2.55
C GLY A 233 5.48 -8.66 1.57
N GLY A 234 4.66 -8.59 0.52
CA GLY A 234 4.51 -9.57 -0.56
C GLY A 234 3.09 -10.13 -0.65
N SER A 235 2.93 -11.41 -1.05
CA SER A 235 1.65 -12.10 -1.15
C SER A 235 1.66 -13.38 -0.31
N ALA A 236 0.78 -13.47 0.69
CA ALA A 236 0.76 -14.55 1.68
C ALA A 236 -0.34 -15.60 1.45
N ILE A 237 -1.25 -15.43 0.49
CA ILE A 237 -2.45 -16.28 0.36
C ILE A 237 -2.10 -17.74 0.11
N ASP A 238 -1.14 -18.01 -0.77
CA ASP A 238 -0.71 -19.37 -1.08
C ASP A 238 -0.03 -20.05 0.12
N MET A 239 0.81 -19.31 0.85
CA MET A 239 1.45 -19.82 2.06
C MET A 239 0.42 -20.08 3.19
N THR A 240 -0.58 -19.20 3.33
CA THR A 240 -1.70 -19.41 4.24
C THR A 240 -2.49 -20.67 3.87
N SER A 241 -2.70 -20.89 2.57
CA SER A 241 -3.40 -22.05 2.02
C SER A 241 -2.75 -23.40 2.36
N MET A 242 -1.43 -23.43 2.63
CA MET A 242 -0.75 -24.64 3.06
C MET A 242 -1.29 -25.21 4.37
N PHE A 243 -1.85 -24.37 5.22
CA PHE A 243 -2.29 -24.74 6.57
C PHE A 243 -3.81 -24.79 6.74
N LEU A 244 -4.56 -24.50 5.67
CA LEU A 244 -6.02 -24.47 5.63
C LEU A 244 -6.57 -25.45 4.60
N ASN A 245 -7.86 -25.73 4.64
CA ASN A 245 -8.54 -26.71 3.75
C ASN A 245 -9.71 -26.08 2.99
N GLY A 246 -9.47 -24.91 2.39
CA GLY A 246 -10.50 -24.17 1.64
C GLY A 246 -11.34 -23.24 2.50
N GLU A 247 -10.96 -23.03 3.76
CA GLU A 247 -11.60 -22.06 4.63
C GLU A 247 -11.39 -20.62 4.11
N PRO A 248 -12.32 -19.69 4.41
CA PRO A 248 -12.17 -18.29 4.05
C PRO A 248 -10.99 -17.66 4.80
N THR A 249 -10.16 -16.91 4.07
CA THR A 249 -8.93 -16.29 4.62
C THR A 249 -9.11 -14.82 4.96
N LEU A 250 -9.70 -14.07 4.04
CA LEU A 250 -10.00 -12.63 4.19
C LEU A 250 -11.17 -12.24 3.27
N THR A 251 -11.83 -11.16 3.59
CA THR A 251 -12.79 -10.48 2.71
C THR A 251 -12.16 -9.19 2.18
N VAL A 252 -12.28 -8.98 0.89
CA VAL A 252 -11.79 -7.78 0.19
C VAL A 252 -12.88 -6.73 0.17
N ILE A 253 -12.58 -5.55 0.66
CA ILE A 253 -13.44 -4.36 0.58
C ILE A 253 -12.80 -3.39 -0.40
N GLY A 254 -13.49 -3.10 -1.48
CA GLY A 254 -13.14 -2.04 -2.42
C GLY A 254 -13.96 -0.78 -2.18
N LYS A 255 -13.70 0.28 -2.96
CA LYS A 255 -14.44 1.54 -2.85
C LYS A 255 -15.95 1.39 -2.99
N THR A 256 -16.43 0.44 -3.81
CA THR A 256 -17.87 0.17 -3.99
C THR A 256 -18.43 -0.86 -2.98
N GLY A 257 -17.68 -1.23 -1.97
CA GLY A 257 -18.07 -2.18 -0.94
C GLY A 257 -17.41 -3.55 -1.06
N ASN A 258 -18.08 -4.60 -0.60
CA ASN A 258 -17.53 -5.97 -0.59
C ASN A 258 -17.26 -6.47 -2.03
N ALA A 259 -16.00 -6.72 -2.33
CA ALA A 259 -15.52 -7.22 -3.62
C ALA A 259 -15.33 -8.75 -3.65
N GLY A 260 -15.62 -9.44 -2.54
CA GLY A 260 -15.58 -10.90 -2.44
C GLY A 260 -14.72 -11.40 -1.28
N THR A 261 -14.89 -12.68 -0.98
CA THR A 261 -14.12 -13.38 0.04
C THR A 261 -13.12 -14.32 -0.62
N GLN A 262 -11.86 -14.18 -0.22
CA GLN A 262 -10.79 -15.09 -0.61
C GLN A 262 -10.87 -16.37 0.25
N THR A 263 -10.67 -17.52 -0.38
CA THR A 263 -10.60 -18.82 0.31
C THR A 263 -9.24 -19.46 0.07
N ALA A 264 -8.80 -20.27 1.01
CA ALA A 264 -7.58 -21.05 0.87
C ALA A 264 -7.70 -22.01 -0.33
N ASN A 265 -6.64 -22.10 -1.12
CA ASN A 265 -6.55 -23.06 -2.21
C ASN A 265 -6.26 -24.46 -1.63
N LYS A 266 -7.22 -25.39 -1.76
CA LYS A 266 -7.13 -26.77 -1.25
C LYS A 266 -5.97 -27.56 -1.86
N ASP A 267 -5.61 -27.26 -3.11
CA ASP A 267 -4.53 -27.96 -3.82
C ASP A 267 -3.13 -27.62 -3.25
N LEU A 268 -3.03 -26.50 -2.53
CA LEU A 268 -1.80 -26.09 -1.86
C LEU A 268 -1.67 -26.65 -0.45
N ARG A 269 -2.73 -27.22 0.11
CA ARG A 269 -2.73 -27.75 1.47
C ARG A 269 -1.63 -28.78 1.67
N LEU A 270 -0.91 -28.63 2.75
CA LEU A 270 0.10 -29.62 3.19
C LEU A 270 -0.58 -30.88 3.71
N PRO A 271 0.02 -32.05 3.52
CA PRO A 271 -0.46 -33.33 4.07
C PRO A 271 -0.68 -33.29 5.61
N ALA A 272 -1.40 -34.28 6.11
CA ALA A 272 -1.85 -34.31 7.51
C ALA A 272 -0.70 -34.22 8.54
N GLU A 273 0.43 -34.83 8.24
CA GLU A 273 1.63 -34.80 9.10
C GLU A 273 2.23 -33.41 9.30
N PHE A 274 1.91 -32.46 8.41
CA PHE A 274 2.31 -31.06 8.55
C PHE A 274 1.30 -30.23 9.36
N GLN A 275 0.13 -30.77 9.68
CA GLN A 275 -0.93 -30.03 10.38
C GLN A 275 -0.70 -29.98 11.89
N LEU A 276 0.52 -29.72 12.30
CA LEU A 276 0.95 -29.62 13.69
C LEU A 276 0.39 -28.38 14.40
N PRO A 277 0.34 -28.34 15.75
CA PRO A 277 0.07 -27.12 16.51
C PRO A 277 0.95 -25.95 16.04
N MET A 278 0.38 -24.74 15.99
CA MET A 278 1.06 -23.57 15.45
C MET A 278 0.89 -22.34 16.33
N ALA A 279 1.96 -21.57 16.47
CA ALA A 279 1.95 -20.21 16.97
C ALA A 279 2.62 -19.27 15.95
N VAL A 280 2.13 -18.03 15.84
CA VAL A 280 2.71 -16.98 15.00
C VAL A 280 3.05 -15.79 15.88
N ILE A 281 4.27 -15.27 15.79
CA ILE A 281 4.70 -14.08 16.52
C ILE A 281 4.61 -12.86 15.61
N LEU A 282 3.96 -11.81 16.12
CA LEU A 282 3.85 -10.50 15.47
C LEU A 282 4.32 -9.38 16.41
N ASN A 283 4.69 -8.24 15.82
CA ASN A 283 4.86 -6.96 16.50
C ASN A 283 4.57 -5.78 15.55
N GLY A 284 4.81 -4.54 15.99
CA GLY A 284 4.59 -3.33 15.18
C GLY A 284 5.47 -3.21 13.92
N LYS A 285 6.32 -4.19 13.63
CA LYS A 285 7.05 -4.33 12.36
C LYS A 285 6.47 -5.41 11.44
N SER A 286 5.49 -6.16 11.90
CA SER A 286 4.79 -7.14 11.06
C SER A 286 3.71 -6.42 10.26
N ALA A 287 3.84 -6.42 8.93
CA ALA A 287 2.98 -5.61 8.05
C ALA A 287 2.55 -6.36 6.79
N SER A 288 1.44 -5.94 6.18
CA SER A 288 0.96 -6.37 4.87
C SER A 288 0.85 -7.91 4.77
N ALA A 289 1.69 -8.60 4.01
CA ALA A 289 1.62 -10.05 3.83
C ALA A 289 1.74 -10.83 5.14
N SER A 290 2.56 -10.39 6.11
CA SER A 290 2.61 -11.00 7.45
C SER A 290 1.26 -10.95 8.14
N GLU A 291 0.56 -9.83 7.98
CA GLU A 291 -0.77 -9.64 8.56
C GLU A 291 -1.83 -10.48 7.83
N VAL A 292 -1.75 -10.57 6.50
CA VAL A 292 -2.64 -11.45 5.70
C VAL A 292 -2.46 -12.92 6.10
N PHE A 293 -1.21 -13.38 6.27
CA PHE A 293 -0.91 -14.73 6.74
C PHE A 293 -1.49 -14.97 8.14
N ALA A 294 -1.21 -14.06 9.06
CA ALA A 294 -1.69 -14.17 10.44
C ALA A 294 -3.23 -14.07 10.53
N LEU A 295 -3.85 -13.19 9.75
CA LEU A 295 -5.31 -13.00 9.70
C LEU A 295 -6.01 -14.30 9.30
N GLY A 296 -5.61 -14.90 8.16
CA GLY A 296 -6.21 -16.13 7.69
C GLY A 296 -6.11 -17.28 8.70
N LEU A 297 -4.97 -17.41 9.38
CA LEU A 297 -4.77 -18.43 10.41
C LEU A 297 -5.54 -18.13 11.71
N LYS A 298 -5.60 -16.86 12.13
CA LYS A 298 -6.33 -16.40 13.32
C LYS A 298 -7.83 -16.61 13.17
N GLU A 299 -8.39 -16.13 12.06
CA GLU A 299 -9.82 -16.25 11.75
C GLU A 299 -10.32 -17.70 11.78
N ASN A 300 -9.47 -18.61 11.35
CA ASN A 300 -9.75 -20.05 11.32
C ASN A 300 -9.25 -20.81 12.57
N LYS A 301 -8.78 -20.12 13.60
CA LYS A 301 -8.25 -20.71 14.84
C LYS A 301 -7.15 -21.74 14.58
N ARG A 302 -6.43 -21.60 13.45
CA ARG A 302 -5.37 -22.52 13.03
C ARG A 302 -4.06 -22.26 13.77
N ALA A 303 -3.81 -21.02 14.16
CA ALA A 303 -2.65 -20.62 14.93
C ALA A 303 -3.03 -19.74 16.13
N THR A 304 -2.20 -19.77 17.17
CA THR A 304 -2.25 -18.79 18.26
C THR A 304 -1.33 -17.62 17.92
N ILE A 305 -1.85 -16.41 17.90
CA ILE A 305 -1.04 -15.21 17.66
C ILE A 305 -0.45 -14.72 18.98
N VAL A 306 0.86 -14.57 19.03
CA VAL A 306 1.62 -14.19 20.22
C VAL A 306 2.42 -12.91 19.95
N GLY A 307 2.64 -12.08 20.95
CA GLY A 307 3.51 -10.92 20.85
C GLY A 307 2.77 -9.59 21.02
N GLN A 308 2.99 -8.69 20.09
CA GLN A 308 2.38 -7.35 20.11
C GLN A 308 1.45 -7.19 18.91
N LYS A 309 0.67 -6.12 18.95
CA LYS A 309 -0.19 -5.72 17.84
C LYS A 309 0.65 -5.44 16.59
N SER A 310 0.22 -5.93 15.42
CA SER A 310 0.87 -5.68 14.14
C SER A 310 0.76 -4.23 13.69
N LEU A 311 1.38 -3.86 12.57
CA LEU A 311 1.40 -2.48 12.08
C LEU A 311 0.00 -1.97 11.70
N GLY A 312 -0.84 -2.79 11.10
CA GLY A 312 -2.14 -2.38 10.58
C GLY A 312 -2.08 -1.95 9.12
N CYS A 313 -1.46 -2.77 8.29
CA CYS A 313 -1.25 -2.53 6.87
C CYS A 313 -1.97 -3.61 6.04
N LEU A 314 -3.28 -3.68 6.17
CA LEU A 314 -4.12 -4.71 5.58
C LEU A 314 -4.90 -4.18 4.39
N GLY A 315 -4.25 -4.11 3.24
CA GLY A 315 -4.83 -3.63 2.01
C GLY A 315 -3.98 -3.95 0.79
N SER A 316 -4.40 -3.45 -0.35
CA SER A 316 -3.61 -3.44 -1.57
C SER A 316 -3.65 -2.07 -2.25
N GLU A 317 -2.59 -1.76 -2.95
CA GLU A 317 -2.44 -0.51 -3.68
C GLU A 317 -2.58 -0.69 -5.19
N SER A 318 -2.87 0.40 -5.89
CA SER A 318 -2.78 0.52 -7.34
C SER A 318 -1.74 1.59 -7.69
N PRO A 319 -0.68 1.24 -8.43
CA PRO A 319 0.28 2.21 -8.93
C PRO A 319 -0.30 2.98 -10.12
N ASN A 320 -0.25 4.31 -10.07
CA ASN A 320 -0.66 5.20 -11.14
C ASN A 320 0.54 6.00 -11.63
N PRO A 321 1.06 5.73 -12.83
CA PRO A 321 2.17 6.48 -13.41
C PRO A 321 1.80 7.95 -13.63
N LEU A 322 2.74 8.84 -13.33
CA LEU A 322 2.62 10.27 -13.53
C LEU A 322 3.65 10.78 -14.54
N PRO A 323 3.40 11.91 -15.22
CA PRO A 323 4.36 12.52 -16.13
C PRO A 323 5.74 12.73 -15.48
N GLY A 324 6.80 12.47 -16.26
CA GLY A 324 8.18 12.67 -15.78
C GLY A 324 8.78 11.50 -14.98
N GLY A 325 8.08 10.35 -14.89
CA GLY A 325 8.59 9.16 -14.21
C GLY A 325 8.24 9.09 -12.71
N ALA A 326 7.42 10.02 -12.21
CA ALA A 326 6.81 9.91 -10.88
C ALA A 326 5.67 8.89 -10.88
N SER A 327 5.19 8.49 -9.70
CA SER A 327 3.98 7.67 -9.54
C SER A 327 3.28 7.98 -8.23
N ILE A 328 1.95 7.83 -8.24
CA ILE A 328 1.15 7.79 -7.02
C ILE A 328 0.58 6.38 -6.85
N HIS A 329 0.76 5.81 -5.68
CA HIS A 329 0.19 4.54 -5.28
C HIS A 329 -0.97 4.84 -4.34
N VAL A 330 -2.13 4.28 -4.62
CA VAL A 330 -3.35 4.55 -3.87
C VAL A 330 -3.89 3.25 -3.30
N THR A 331 -4.25 3.23 -2.04
CA THR A 331 -4.90 2.08 -1.40
C THR A 331 -6.30 1.89 -1.99
N VAL A 332 -6.47 0.84 -2.78
CA VAL A 332 -7.73 0.56 -3.52
C VAL A 332 -8.56 -0.55 -2.90
N GLN A 333 -7.97 -1.31 -1.99
CA GLN A 333 -8.66 -2.39 -1.27
C GLN A 333 -8.21 -2.43 0.19
N GLU A 334 -9.15 -2.74 1.07
CA GLU A 334 -8.93 -3.06 2.48
C GLU A 334 -9.26 -4.54 2.71
N PHE A 335 -8.45 -5.22 3.53
CA PHE A 335 -8.67 -6.62 3.88
C PHE A 335 -9.22 -6.73 5.31
N VAL A 336 -10.34 -7.44 5.44
CA VAL A 336 -11.00 -7.65 6.73
C VAL A 336 -11.11 -9.15 7.03
N GLY A 337 -11.32 -9.48 8.30
CA GLY A 337 -11.52 -10.87 8.72
C GLY A 337 -12.68 -11.53 7.99
N ALA A 338 -12.44 -12.67 7.33
CA ALA A 338 -13.45 -13.35 6.52
C ALA A 338 -14.58 -13.99 7.35
N VAL A 339 -14.29 -14.36 8.59
CA VAL A 339 -15.23 -15.01 9.52
C VAL A 339 -15.88 -13.99 10.44
N THR A 340 -15.09 -13.06 10.97
CA THR A 340 -15.56 -12.09 11.98
C THR A 340 -15.98 -10.74 11.40
N GLY A 341 -15.52 -10.39 10.17
CA GLY A 341 -15.65 -9.05 9.60
C GLY A 341 -14.78 -8.01 10.29
N ALA A 342 -13.84 -8.42 11.14
CA ALA A 342 -13.01 -7.50 11.90
C ALA A 342 -12.07 -6.70 11.00
N LYS A 343 -11.98 -5.40 11.24
CA LYS A 343 -11.12 -4.45 10.52
C LYS A 343 -9.85 -4.20 11.30
N TYR A 344 -8.73 -4.43 10.66
CA TYR A 344 -7.41 -4.26 11.27
C TYR A 344 -6.52 -3.27 10.52
N ASN A 345 -6.93 -2.81 9.35
CA ASN A 345 -6.21 -1.76 8.64
C ASN A 345 -6.15 -0.49 9.49
N ASN A 346 -5.01 0.18 9.54
CA ASN A 346 -4.70 1.30 10.46
C ASN A 346 -4.85 0.98 11.98
N ALA A 347 -5.22 -0.25 12.34
CA ALA A 347 -5.44 -0.66 13.73
C ALA A 347 -4.45 -1.74 14.21
N GLY A 348 -4.00 -2.62 13.31
CA GLY A 348 -3.17 -3.78 13.60
C GLY A 348 -3.93 -4.96 14.18
N ILE A 349 -3.49 -6.17 13.86
CA ILE A 349 -4.04 -7.42 14.39
C ILE A 349 -3.60 -7.57 15.85
N PRO A 350 -4.53 -7.66 16.81
CA PRO A 350 -4.17 -7.88 18.20
C PRO A 350 -3.71 -9.34 18.40
N PRO A 351 -2.69 -9.58 19.22
CA PRO A 351 -2.30 -10.95 19.60
C PRO A 351 -3.37 -11.62 20.47
N ASP A 352 -3.44 -12.94 20.44
CA ASP A 352 -4.23 -13.75 21.38
C ASP A 352 -3.55 -13.82 22.74
N VAL A 353 -2.20 -13.77 22.74
CA VAL A 353 -1.37 -13.75 23.95
C VAL A 353 -0.35 -12.61 23.83
N VAL A 354 -0.50 -11.60 24.68
CA VAL A 354 0.42 -10.46 24.73
C VAL A 354 1.77 -10.87 25.29
N ALA A 355 2.83 -10.49 24.59
CA ALA A 355 4.23 -10.62 25.02
C ALA A 355 5.07 -9.51 24.40
N ASP A 356 6.11 -9.05 25.08
CA ASP A 356 7.09 -8.15 24.49
C ASP A 356 8.08 -8.91 23.58
N ASP A 357 8.89 -8.17 22.83
CA ASP A 357 9.83 -8.77 21.87
C ASP A 357 10.85 -9.72 22.51
N ALA A 358 11.23 -9.47 23.75
CA ALA A 358 12.20 -10.29 24.47
C ALA A 358 11.62 -11.63 24.95
N THR A 359 10.32 -11.64 25.26
CA THR A 359 9.64 -12.79 25.87
C THR A 359 8.74 -13.57 24.89
N ALA A 360 8.42 -13.00 23.72
CA ALA A 360 7.46 -13.60 22.77
C ALA A 360 7.82 -15.03 22.34
N VAL A 361 9.08 -15.31 22.03
CA VAL A 361 9.55 -16.65 21.65
C VAL A 361 9.35 -17.64 22.78
N ALA A 362 9.76 -17.29 24.00
CA ALA A 362 9.61 -18.17 25.18
C ALA A 362 8.12 -18.44 25.48
N LYS A 363 7.28 -17.41 25.36
CA LYS A 363 5.84 -17.53 25.57
C LYS A 363 5.16 -18.41 24.52
N ALA A 364 5.53 -18.28 23.26
CA ALA A 364 5.04 -19.13 22.18
C ALA A 364 5.46 -20.59 22.37
N ILE A 365 6.71 -20.83 22.80
CA ILE A 365 7.20 -22.18 23.15
C ILE A 365 6.38 -22.79 24.30
N GLU A 366 6.11 -22.02 25.36
CA GLU A 366 5.28 -22.47 26.48
C GLU A 366 3.89 -22.93 26.01
N ILE A 367 3.23 -22.12 25.15
CA ILE A 367 1.90 -22.43 24.60
C ILE A 367 1.94 -23.71 23.75
N LEU A 368 2.96 -23.85 22.90
CA LEU A 368 3.08 -25.01 22.03
C LEU A 368 3.38 -26.30 22.82
N LYS A 369 4.20 -26.23 23.87
CA LYS A 369 4.48 -27.39 24.76
C LYS A 369 3.22 -27.95 25.42
N GLN A 370 2.17 -27.17 25.59
CA GLN A 370 0.90 -27.65 26.15
C GLN A 370 0.01 -28.38 25.10
N LYS A 371 0.41 -28.35 23.82
CA LYS A 371 -0.36 -28.90 22.69
C LYS A 371 0.31 -30.11 22.00
N ILE A 372 1.51 -30.50 22.45
CA ILE A 372 2.31 -31.60 21.87
C ILE A 372 2.57 -32.78 22.84
#